data_7e7fc5b8f5600befa122c6a171a0eff8
#
_entry.id   7e7fc5b8f5600befa122c6a171a0eff8
#
_cell.length_a   1.000
_cell.length_b   1.000
_cell.length_c   1.000
_cell.angle_alpha   90.00
_cell.angle_beta   90.00
_cell.angle_gamma   90.00
#
_symmetry.space_group_name_H-M   'P 1'
#
loop_
_entity.id
_entity.type
_entity.pdbx_description
1 polymer ?
#
loop_
_entity_poly.entity_id
_entity_poly.type
_entity_poly.pdbx_seq_one_letter_code
_entity_poly.pdbx_strand_id
1 'polypeptide(L)'
;MKASKLLSQGTWGILASVVDTREQEVSLFSEPVVREYLDVFPDELLGLPPPREIDFAIELELDTAPISRAPYRMAPAELKELKVQLQELLDKGFIRPSVSPWGAPVLFVKKKDASMRLCIDYRELNKVTIKNCYPLPRIDDLFDQLQGATVFSKIDLRSGYHQLRIRDSDIPKTTFRSRYGHY
;
A
#
# COMPACT_ATOMS: atom_id res chain seq x y z
N MET A 1 -19.23 4.96 23.12
CA MET A 1 -20.31 5.89 23.58
C MET A 1 -21.48 5.73 22.63
N LYS A 2 -22.70 5.63 23.16
CA LYS A 2 -23.89 5.50 22.30
C LYS A 2 -24.27 6.90 21.79
N ALA A 3 -24.46 7.08 20.49
CA ALA A 3 -24.81 8.35 19.83
C ALA A 3 -26.00 9.08 20.50
N SER A 4 -26.96 8.32 21.04
CA SER A 4 -28.12 8.86 21.78
C SER A 4 -27.75 9.70 23.01
N LYS A 5 -26.58 9.45 23.65
CA LYS A 5 -26.14 10.19 24.83
C LYS A 5 -25.51 11.55 24.47
N LEU A 6 -24.97 11.68 23.26
CA LEU A 6 -24.45 12.95 22.74
C LEU A 6 -25.57 13.87 22.27
N LEU A 7 -26.58 13.33 21.61
CA LEU A 7 -27.75 14.10 21.14
C LEU A 7 -28.59 14.69 22.31
N SER A 8 -28.63 14.00 23.46
CA SER A 8 -29.31 14.52 24.66
C SER A 8 -28.57 15.67 25.35
N GLN A 9 -27.32 15.97 24.95
CA GLN A 9 -26.51 17.07 25.47
C GLN A 9 -26.54 18.34 24.59
N GLY A 10 -27.47 18.42 23.64
CA GLY A 10 -27.63 19.60 22.77
C GLY A 10 -26.59 19.75 21.67
N THR A 11 -25.83 18.68 21.36
CA THR A 11 -24.93 18.66 20.22
C THR A 11 -25.70 18.44 18.93
N TRP A 12 -25.41 19.24 17.92
CA TRP A 12 -25.93 19.05 16.57
C TRP A 12 -25.19 17.86 15.92
N GLY A 13 -25.95 16.87 15.47
CA GLY A 13 -25.42 15.74 14.71
C GLY A 13 -26.06 15.74 13.32
N ILE A 14 -25.23 15.65 12.29
CA ILE A 14 -25.69 15.34 10.94
C ILE A 14 -25.64 13.82 10.79
N LEU A 15 -26.78 13.18 10.65
CA LEU A 15 -26.85 11.77 10.27
C LEU A 15 -26.77 11.69 8.74
N ALA A 16 -25.58 11.46 8.20
CA ALA A 16 -25.44 11.12 6.80
C ALA A 16 -25.64 9.60 6.66
N SER A 17 -26.78 9.19 6.11
CA SER A 17 -26.93 7.83 5.60
C SER A 17 -26.39 7.79 4.18
N VAL A 18 -25.31 7.07 3.96
CA VAL A 18 -24.91 6.68 2.62
C VAL A 18 -25.89 5.58 2.20
N VAL A 19 -26.93 5.96 1.48
CA VAL A 19 -27.81 4.99 0.82
C VAL A 19 -27.07 4.56 -0.42
N ASP A 20 -26.63 3.32 -0.42
CA ASP A 20 -26.19 2.63 -1.62
C ASP A 20 -27.43 2.42 -2.50
N THR A 21 -27.74 3.43 -3.31
CA THR A 21 -28.76 3.29 -4.33
C THR A 21 -28.13 2.41 -5.39
N ARG A 22 -28.45 1.10 -5.31
CA ARG A 22 -28.22 0.05 -6.30
C ARG A 22 -27.30 0.50 -7.42
N GLU A 23 -26.08 0.03 -7.39
CA GLU A 23 -25.04 0.21 -8.39
C GLU A 23 -25.64 0.17 -9.80
N GLN A 24 -26.03 1.32 -10.33
CA GLN A 24 -25.90 1.50 -11.75
C GLN A 24 -24.42 1.40 -12.01
N GLU A 25 -24.00 0.44 -12.79
CA GLU A 25 -22.62 0.37 -13.27
C GLU A 25 -22.28 1.73 -13.86
N VAL A 26 -21.55 2.51 -13.06
CA VAL A 26 -21.12 3.84 -13.46
C VAL A 26 -20.08 3.63 -14.54
N SER A 27 -20.49 3.88 -15.78
CA SER A 27 -19.57 3.81 -16.90
C SER A 27 -18.62 5.00 -16.85
N LEU A 28 -17.31 4.74 -16.89
CA LEU A 28 -16.29 5.79 -16.95
C LEU A 28 -16.54 6.78 -18.10
N PHE A 29 -17.19 6.34 -19.19
CA PHE A 29 -17.53 7.17 -20.34
C PHE A 29 -18.70 8.13 -20.11
N SER A 30 -19.55 7.86 -19.12
CA SER A 30 -20.73 8.68 -18.84
C SER A 30 -20.48 9.80 -17.84
N GLU A 31 -19.38 9.68 -17.02
CA GLU A 31 -19.11 10.62 -15.97
C GLU A 31 -18.43 11.90 -16.50
N PRO A 32 -18.97 13.08 -16.22
CA PRO A 32 -18.31 14.34 -16.54
C PRO A 32 -16.90 14.36 -15.91
N VAL A 33 -15.95 15.02 -16.50
CA VAL A 33 -14.54 15.11 -16.09
C VAL A 33 -13.80 13.77 -16.25
N VAL A 34 -14.29 12.65 -15.68
CA VAL A 34 -13.64 11.33 -15.75
C VAL A 34 -13.44 10.88 -17.19
N ARG A 35 -14.45 11.06 -18.04
CA ARG A 35 -14.42 10.72 -19.48
C ARG A 35 -13.33 11.45 -20.27
N GLU A 36 -12.82 12.59 -19.76
CA GLU A 36 -11.76 13.36 -20.39
C GLU A 36 -10.36 12.80 -20.09
N TYR A 37 -10.25 11.92 -19.06
CA TYR A 37 -9.00 11.39 -18.55
C TYR A 37 -9.05 9.85 -18.43
N LEU A 38 -9.55 9.17 -19.45
CA LEU A 38 -9.69 7.70 -19.45
C LEU A 38 -8.35 6.97 -19.34
N ASP A 39 -7.29 7.60 -19.77
CA ASP A 39 -5.92 7.10 -19.69
C ASP A 39 -5.41 6.91 -18.26
N VAL A 40 -6.01 7.60 -17.26
CA VAL A 40 -5.65 7.42 -15.84
C VAL A 40 -6.31 6.20 -15.20
N PHE A 41 -7.17 5.47 -15.91
CA PHE A 41 -7.85 4.25 -15.46
C PHE A 41 -7.43 3.03 -16.29
N PRO A 42 -6.16 2.63 -16.30
CA PRO A 42 -5.70 1.50 -17.08
C PRO A 42 -6.24 0.17 -16.52
N ASP A 43 -6.53 -0.78 -17.38
CA ASP A 43 -6.94 -2.14 -17.00
C ASP A 43 -5.83 -2.87 -16.22
N GLU A 44 -4.58 -2.69 -16.65
CA GLU A 44 -3.39 -3.23 -15.99
C GLU A 44 -2.30 -2.18 -15.83
N LEU A 45 -1.54 -2.29 -14.73
CA LEU A 45 -0.36 -1.47 -14.50
C LEU A 45 0.84 -2.10 -15.23
N LEU A 46 1.32 -1.43 -16.25
CA LEU A 46 2.43 -1.86 -17.08
C LEU A 46 3.78 -1.45 -16.44
N GLY A 47 4.28 -2.27 -15.52
CA GLY A 47 5.62 -2.11 -14.97
C GLY A 47 5.75 -1.11 -13.81
N LEU A 48 6.98 -0.63 -13.61
CA LEU A 48 7.30 0.29 -12.52
C LEU A 48 6.72 1.69 -12.74
N PRO A 49 6.35 2.41 -11.67
CA PRO A 49 5.87 3.77 -11.79
C PRO A 49 6.94 4.69 -12.38
N PRO A 50 6.54 5.77 -13.09
CA PRO A 50 7.48 6.73 -13.64
C PRO A 50 8.30 7.40 -12.52
N PRO A 51 9.52 7.89 -12.82
CA PRO A 51 10.29 8.67 -11.87
C PRO A 51 9.52 9.93 -11.48
N ARG A 52 9.57 10.28 -10.21
CA ARG A 52 8.91 11.46 -9.64
C ARG A 52 9.95 12.39 -9.04
N GLU A 53 9.58 13.64 -8.75
CA GLU A 53 10.47 14.62 -8.14
C GLU A 53 10.94 14.21 -6.73
N ILE A 54 10.11 13.47 -5.99
CA ILE A 54 10.39 13.07 -4.63
C ILE A 54 10.53 11.55 -4.55
N ASP A 55 11.70 11.09 -4.16
CA ASP A 55 11.97 9.70 -3.79
C ASP A 55 11.81 9.54 -2.29
N PHE A 56 11.23 8.39 -1.89
CA PHE A 56 11.08 8.04 -0.48
C PHE A 56 12.41 7.57 0.11
N ALA A 57 12.87 8.19 1.20
CA ALA A 57 14.09 7.80 1.89
C ALA A 57 13.77 6.85 3.06
N ILE A 58 14.63 5.84 3.24
CA ILE A 58 14.62 4.98 4.43
C ILE A 58 15.81 5.39 5.31
N GLU A 59 15.56 6.29 6.24
CA GLU A 59 16.57 6.76 7.16
C GLU A 59 16.68 5.80 8.36
N LEU A 60 17.90 5.42 8.71
CA LEU A 60 18.17 4.49 9.80
C LEU A 60 18.78 5.23 10.97
N GLU A 61 18.61 4.66 12.17
CA GLU A 61 19.35 5.09 13.35
C GLU A 61 20.86 4.97 13.12
N LEU A 62 21.64 5.86 13.77
CA LEU A 62 23.09 5.87 13.63
C LEU A 62 23.69 4.52 14.02
N ASP A 63 24.75 4.14 13.33
CA ASP A 63 25.50 2.88 13.54
C ASP A 63 24.67 1.59 13.37
N THR A 64 23.55 1.66 12.64
CA THR A 64 22.72 0.48 12.35
C THR A 64 23.44 -0.49 11.41
N ALA A 65 23.76 -1.68 11.90
CA ALA A 65 24.26 -2.77 11.07
C ALA A 65 23.14 -3.40 10.22
N PRO A 66 23.45 -3.89 9.01
CA PRO A 66 22.48 -4.59 8.17
C PRO A 66 21.84 -5.79 8.89
N ILE A 67 20.53 -5.89 8.79
CA ILE A 67 19.75 -6.94 9.43
C ILE A 67 19.32 -7.97 8.37
N SER A 68 19.69 -9.23 8.58
CA SER A 68 19.26 -10.36 7.75
C SER A 68 18.70 -11.45 8.63
N ARG A 69 17.51 -11.94 8.31
CA ARG A 69 16.83 -13.03 9.03
C ARG A 69 16.70 -14.26 8.15
N ALA A 70 16.74 -15.42 8.77
CA ALA A 70 16.48 -16.67 8.08
C ALA A 70 15.04 -16.71 7.54
N PRO A 71 14.80 -17.30 6.35
CA PRO A 71 13.46 -17.47 5.83
C PRO A 71 12.59 -18.28 6.78
N TYR A 72 11.30 -17.92 6.86
CA TYR A 72 10.33 -18.70 7.61
C TYR A 72 10.13 -20.09 7.00
N ARG A 73 9.84 -21.06 7.86
CA ARG A 73 9.48 -22.40 7.41
C ARG A 73 8.09 -22.34 6.76
N MET A 74 7.99 -22.88 5.55
CA MET A 74 6.77 -22.88 4.75
C MET A 74 6.35 -24.31 4.41
N ALA A 75 5.05 -24.55 4.31
CA ALA A 75 4.50 -25.79 3.81
C ALA A 75 4.81 -25.99 2.33
N PRO A 76 4.83 -27.25 1.81
CA PRO A 76 5.11 -27.51 0.39
C PRO A 76 4.18 -26.75 -0.58
N ALA A 77 2.91 -26.56 -0.23
CA ALA A 77 1.96 -25.79 -1.02
C ALA A 77 2.34 -24.31 -1.09
N GLU A 78 2.72 -23.71 0.04
CA GLU A 78 3.21 -22.33 0.12
C GLU A 78 4.50 -22.13 -0.68
N LEU A 79 5.40 -23.11 -0.65
CA LEU A 79 6.64 -23.05 -1.45
C LEU A 79 6.37 -23.07 -2.96
N LYS A 80 5.39 -23.84 -3.41
CA LYS A 80 4.98 -23.84 -4.83
C LYS A 80 4.42 -22.48 -5.22
N GLU A 81 3.54 -21.95 -4.41
CA GLU A 81 2.93 -20.63 -4.62
C GLU A 81 4.00 -19.52 -4.62
N LEU A 82 4.93 -19.58 -3.66
CA LEU A 82 6.04 -18.63 -3.60
C LEU A 82 6.86 -18.62 -4.88
N LYS A 83 7.15 -19.80 -5.44
CA LYS A 83 7.92 -19.91 -6.68
C LYS A 83 7.20 -19.25 -7.85
N VAL A 84 5.88 -19.46 -7.94
CA VAL A 84 5.05 -18.85 -9.00
C VAL A 84 5.03 -17.33 -8.86
N GLN A 85 4.70 -16.81 -7.67
CA GLN A 85 4.63 -15.37 -7.46
C GLN A 85 5.98 -14.67 -7.63
N LEU A 86 7.10 -15.29 -7.20
CA LEU A 86 8.43 -14.73 -7.44
C LEU A 86 8.76 -14.66 -8.92
N GLN A 87 8.41 -15.69 -9.69
CA GLN A 87 8.64 -15.69 -11.14
C GLN A 87 7.84 -14.59 -11.82
N GLU A 88 6.57 -14.43 -11.48
CA GLU A 88 5.73 -13.35 -12.02
C GLU A 88 6.29 -11.96 -11.71
N LEU A 89 6.79 -11.76 -10.49
CA LEU A 89 7.39 -10.47 -10.09
C LEU A 89 8.71 -10.20 -10.81
N LEU A 90 9.51 -11.24 -11.08
CA LEU A 90 10.74 -11.15 -11.87
C LEU A 90 10.43 -10.82 -13.33
N ASP A 91 9.47 -11.52 -13.93
CA ASP A 91 9.08 -11.34 -15.34
C ASP A 91 8.50 -9.93 -15.58
N LYS A 92 7.79 -9.38 -14.59
CA LYS A 92 7.28 -8.00 -14.60
C LYS A 92 8.32 -6.94 -14.22
N GLY A 93 9.52 -7.34 -13.81
CA GLY A 93 10.59 -6.42 -13.41
C GLY A 93 10.36 -5.72 -12.07
N PHE A 94 9.43 -6.19 -11.24
CA PHE A 94 9.16 -5.62 -9.91
C PHE A 94 10.22 -6.01 -8.88
N ILE A 95 10.89 -7.13 -9.06
CA ILE A 95 11.99 -7.57 -8.22
C ILE A 95 13.19 -7.97 -9.08
N ARG A 96 14.36 -7.97 -8.49
CA ARG A 96 15.62 -8.42 -9.12
C ARG A 96 16.47 -9.17 -8.11
N PRO A 97 17.36 -10.10 -8.54
CA PRO A 97 18.33 -10.72 -7.66
C PRO A 97 19.22 -9.68 -6.97
N SER A 98 19.49 -9.88 -5.69
CA SER A 98 20.25 -8.94 -4.85
C SER A 98 21.37 -9.62 -4.11
N VAL A 99 22.50 -8.91 -3.93
CA VAL A 99 23.64 -9.31 -3.10
C VAL A 99 23.73 -8.49 -1.82
N SER A 100 22.68 -7.76 -1.48
CA SER A 100 22.62 -6.91 -0.30
C SER A 100 22.84 -7.72 0.98
N PRO A 101 23.54 -7.16 2.00
CA PRO A 101 23.66 -7.78 3.32
C PRO A 101 22.33 -7.75 4.12
N TRP A 102 21.34 -6.96 3.68
CA TRP A 102 20.01 -6.94 4.26
C TRP A 102 19.19 -8.14 3.77
N GLY A 103 18.22 -8.58 4.58
CA GLY A 103 17.36 -9.69 4.16
C GLY A 103 16.17 -9.86 5.08
N ALA A 104 15.01 -9.30 4.69
CA ALA A 104 13.75 -9.52 5.38
C ALA A 104 13.17 -10.90 5.02
N PRO A 105 12.60 -11.66 5.97
CA PRO A 105 11.94 -12.92 5.64
C PRO A 105 10.61 -12.69 4.99
N VAL A 106 10.13 -13.65 4.20
CA VAL A 106 8.82 -13.63 3.56
C VAL A 106 7.84 -14.57 4.24
N LEU A 107 6.56 -14.21 4.23
CA LEU A 107 5.47 -15.03 4.75
C LEU A 107 4.23 -14.88 3.88
N PHE A 108 3.30 -15.83 4.00
CA PHE A 108 2.00 -15.74 3.37
C PHE A 108 0.91 -15.35 4.35
N VAL A 109 -0.01 -14.50 3.89
CA VAL A 109 -1.22 -14.16 4.60
C VAL A 109 -2.42 -14.56 3.75
N LYS A 110 -3.32 -15.35 4.35
CA LYS A 110 -4.54 -15.78 3.69
C LYS A 110 -5.54 -14.61 3.66
N LYS A 111 -6.04 -14.29 2.47
CA LYS A 111 -7.09 -13.30 2.27
C LYS A 111 -8.48 -13.89 2.57
N LYS A 112 -9.50 -13.03 2.57
CA LYS A 112 -10.90 -13.44 2.77
C LYS A 112 -11.40 -14.37 1.67
N ASP A 113 -10.92 -14.20 0.44
CA ASP A 113 -11.21 -15.02 -0.74
C ASP A 113 -10.41 -16.33 -0.81
N ALA A 114 -9.73 -16.69 0.27
CA ALA A 114 -8.83 -17.84 0.42
C ALA A 114 -7.53 -17.77 -0.44
N SER A 115 -7.31 -16.75 -1.25
CA SER A 115 -6.04 -16.55 -1.95
C SER A 115 -4.91 -16.21 -0.99
N MET A 116 -3.66 -16.50 -1.39
CA MET A 116 -2.49 -16.23 -0.56
C MET A 116 -1.79 -14.96 -1.02
N ARG A 117 -1.56 -14.05 -0.09
CA ARG A 117 -0.80 -12.83 -0.33
C ARG A 117 0.61 -13.00 0.21
N LEU A 118 1.60 -12.87 -0.67
CA LEU A 118 3.00 -12.77 -0.28
C LEU A 118 3.24 -11.45 0.47
N CYS A 119 3.81 -11.54 1.65
CA CYS A 119 4.19 -10.40 2.47
C CYS A 119 5.65 -10.47 2.84
N ILE A 120 6.33 -9.34 2.82
CA ILE A 120 7.70 -9.21 3.28
C ILE A 120 7.67 -8.65 4.70
N ASP A 121 8.37 -9.30 5.62
CA ASP A 121 8.37 -8.91 7.02
C ASP A 121 9.45 -7.87 7.31
N TYR A 122 9.09 -6.60 7.18
CA TYR A 122 9.96 -5.47 7.47
C TYR A 122 9.94 -5.00 8.92
N ARG A 123 9.37 -5.77 9.87
CA ARG A 123 9.28 -5.34 11.28
C ARG A 123 10.65 -5.02 11.88
N GLU A 124 11.68 -5.80 11.57
CA GLU A 124 13.04 -5.54 12.06
C GLU A 124 13.63 -4.26 11.43
N LEU A 125 13.45 -4.05 10.14
CA LEU A 125 13.84 -2.81 9.48
C LEU A 125 13.10 -1.60 10.07
N ASN A 126 11.80 -1.74 10.29
CA ASN A 126 10.97 -0.66 10.85
C ASN A 126 11.39 -0.25 12.28
N LYS A 127 11.95 -1.18 13.07
CA LYS A 127 12.44 -0.86 14.42
C LYS A 127 13.63 0.09 14.41
N VAL A 128 14.49 -0.03 13.41
CA VAL A 128 15.71 0.75 13.26
C VAL A 128 15.56 1.91 12.27
N THR A 129 14.39 2.07 11.69
CA THR A 129 14.08 3.19 10.80
C THR A 129 13.62 4.39 11.64
N ILE A 130 14.19 5.56 11.37
CA ILE A 130 13.80 6.82 11.98
C ILE A 130 12.34 7.10 11.60
N LYS A 131 11.49 7.25 12.61
CA LYS A 131 10.06 7.49 12.41
C LYS A 131 9.83 8.87 11.84
N ASN A 132 9.05 8.95 10.77
CA ASN A 132 8.61 10.21 10.22
C ASN A 132 7.71 10.95 11.22
N CYS A 133 7.98 12.23 11.41
CA CYS A 133 7.23 13.12 12.30
C CYS A 133 6.24 14.00 11.52
N TYR A 134 5.89 13.66 10.27
CA TYR A 134 4.91 14.42 9.51
C TYR A 134 3.55 14.41 10.22
N PRO A 135 2.96 15.58 10.52
CA PRO A 135 1.69 15.64 11.21
C PRO A 135 0.58 15.05 10.34
N LEU A 136 -0.17 14.11 10.91
CA LEU A 136 -1.37 13.61 10.24
C LEU A 136 -2.42 14.73 10.23
N PRO A 137 -3.14 14.92 9.10
CA PRO A 137 -4.24 15.87 9.04
C PRO A 137 -5.32 15.46 10.04
N ARG A 138 -5.89 16.44 10.74
CA ARG A 138 -7.03 16.20 11.63
C ARG A 138 -8.29 15.94 10.82
N ILE A 139 -9.17 15.13 11.37
CA ILE A 139 -10.46 14.81 10.71
C ILE A 139 -11.28 16.09 10.51
N ASP A 140 -11.29 16.98 11.49
CA ASP A 140 -12.01 18.24 11.43
C ASP A 140 -11.51 19.12 10.28
N ASP A 141 -10.19 19.24 10.11
CA ASP A 141 -9.56 19.99 9.01
C ASP A 141 -9.95 19.40 7.63
N LEU A 142 -10.09 18.07 7.54
CA LEU A 142 -10.51 17.41 6.31
C LEU A 142 -11.99 17.68 5.99
N PHE A 143 -12.85 17.74 7.01
CA PHE A 143 -14.26 18.11 6.82
C PHE A 143 -14.41 19.57 6.42
N ASP A 144 -13.61 20.46 6.98
CA ASP A 144 -13.62 21.89 6.63
C ASP A 144 -13.25 22.10 5.15
N GLN A 145 -12.33 21.29 4.61
CA GLN A 145 -11.99 21.30 3.18
C GLN A 145 -13.16 20.89 2.27
N LEU A 146 -14.10 20.12 2.78
CA LEU A 146 -15.27 19.67 2.04
C LEU A 146 -16.47 20.61 2.21
N GLN A 147 -16.34 21.70 2.97
CA GLN A 147 -17.42 22.62 3.24
C GLN A 147 -17.94 23.24 1.94
N GLY A 148 -19.27 23.17 1.75
CA GLY A 148 -19.94 23.68 0.56
C GLY A 148 -19.95 22.75 -0.65
N ALA A 149 -19.27 21.61 -0.59
CA ALA A 149 -19.34 20.59 -1.64
C ALA A 149 -20.71 19.88 -1.61
N THR A 150 -21.35 19.77 -2.78
CA THR A 150 -22.64 19.08 -2.95
C THR A 150 -22.51 17.74 -3.68
N VAL A 151 -21.39 17.54 -4.38
CA VAL A 151 -21.08 16.31 -5.12
C VAL A 151 -19.75 15.77 -4.65
N PHE A 152 -19.71 14.48 -4.36
CA PHE A 152 -18.52 13.80 -3.89
C PHE A 152 -18.21 12.62 -4.80
N SER A 153 -16.94 12.41 -5.11
CA SER A 153 -16.45 11.21 -5.79
C SER A 153 -15.36 10.55 -4.96
N LYS A 154 -15.33 9.22 -4.99
CA LYS A 154 -14.30 8.42 -4.35
C LYS A 154 -13.48 7.72 -5.42
N ILE A 155 -12.19 8.02 -5.48
CA ILE A 155 -11.24 7.37 -6.38
C ILE A 155 -10.21 6.64 -5.54
N ASP A 156 -10.13 5.32 -5.69
CA ASP A 156 -9.15 4.49 -5.02
C ASP A 156 -7.89 4.35 -5.91
N LEU A 157 -6.74 4.69 -5.35
CA LEU A 157 -5.47 4.53 -6.06
C LEU A 157 -5.10 3.05 -6.17
N ARG A 158 -5.13 2.52 -7.38
CA ARG A 158 -4.69 1.15 -7.66
C ARG A 158 -3.21 1.01 -7.34
N SER A 159 -2.87 0.05 -6.46
CA SER A 159 -1.48 -0.19 -6.02
C SER A 159 -0.77 1.06 -5.48
N GLY A 160 -1.50 1.94 -4.76
CA GLY A 160 -1.04 3.26 -4.34
C GLY A 160 0.32 3.25 -3.64
N TYR A 161 0.57 2.30 -2.73
CA TYR A 161 1.86 2.18 -2.05
C TYR A 161 3.00 1.75 -2.99
N HIS A 162 2.73 0.94 -4.00
CA HIS A 162 3.74 0.52 -4.98
C HIS A 162 4.12 1.62 -5.97
N GLN A 163 3.39 2.73 -5.98
CA GLN A 163 3.70 3.89 -6.82
C GLN A 163 4.76 4.81 -6.21
N LEU A 164 5.12 4.62 -4.94
CA LEU A 164 6.21 5.34 -4.31
C LEU A 164 7.54 4.65 -4.64
N ARG A 165 8.45 5.40 -5.25
CA ARG A 165 9.82 4.92 -5.48
C ARG A 165 10.68 5.26 -4.27
N ILE A 166 11.57 4.35 -3.91
CA ILE A 166 12.59 4.62 -2.92
C ILE A 166 13.83 5.18 -3.60
N ARG A 167 14.58 5.98 -2.85
CA ARG A 167 15.90 6.46 -3.26
C ARG A 167 16.81 5.28 -3.60
N ASP A 168 17.57 5.38 -4.67
CA ASP A 168 18.40 4.28 -5.17
C ASP A 168 19.39 3.74 -4.13
N SER A 169 19.94 4.62 -3.28
CA SER A 169 20.82 4.23 -2.15
C SER A 169 20.12 3.37 -1.09
N ASP A 170 18.80 3.42 -1.01
CA ASP A 170 18.00 2.73 -0.01
C ASP A 170 17.38 1.43 -0.51
N ILE A 171 17.39 1.19 -1.83
CA ILE A 171 16.91 -0.07 -2.43
C ILE A 171 17.53 -1.29 -1.76
N PRO A 172 18.86 -1.36 -1.48
CA PRO A 172 19.45 -2.51 -0.81
C PRO A 172 18.86 -2.83 0.56
N LYS A 173 18.27 -1.85 1.27
CA LYS A 173 17.65 -2.03 2.59
C LYS A 173 16.35 -2.82 2.52
N THR A 174 15.67 -2.80 1.37
CA THR A 174 14.40 -3.50 1.14
C THR A 174 14.55 -4.92 0.62
N THR A 175 15.79 -5.41 0.53
CA THR A 175 16.05 -6.78 0.09
C THR A 175 15.36 -7.78 1.00
N PHE A 176 14.73 -8.77 0.40
CA PHE A 176 14.11 -9.86 1.11
C PHE A 176 14.72 -11.20 0.75
N ARG A 177 14.62 -12.12 1.70
CA ARG A 177 15.20 -13.46 1.60
C ARG A 177 14.13 -14.51 1.55
N SER A 178 14.21 -15.36 0.54
CA SER A 178 13.37 -16.53 0.37
C SER A 178 14.24 -17.80 0.35
N ARG A 179 13.60 -18.99 0.28
CA ARG A 179 14.31 -20.24 0.04
C ARG A 179 14.96 -20.26 -1.36
N TYR A 180 14.47 -19.49 -2.30
CA TYR A 180 14.90 -19.48 -3.71
C TYR A 180 15.97 -18.43 -4.01
N GLY A 181 16.23 -17.52 -3.10
CA GLY A 181 17.24 -16.49 -3.29
C GLY A 181 16.94 -15.20 -2.53
N HIS A 182 17.76 -14.21 -2.81
CA HIS A 182 17.64 -12.82 -2.35
C HIS A 182 17.17 -11.96 -3.52
N TYR A 183 16.20 -11.08 -3.26
CA TYR A 183 15.60 -10.22 -4.26
C TYR A 183 15.43 -8.80 -3.74
#